data_78493d4c7c8af64815ea218c6722789f
#
_entry.id   78493d4c7c8af64815ea218c6722789f
#
_cell.length_a   1.000
_cell.length_b   1.000
_cell.length_c   1.000
_cell.angle_alpha   90.00
_cell.angle_beta   90.00
_cell.angle_gamma   90.00
#
_symmetry.space_group_name_H-M   'P 1'
#
loop_
_entity.id
_entity.type
_entity.pdbx_description
1 polymer ?
#
loop_
_entity_poly.entity_id
_entity_poly.type
_entity_poly.pdbx_seq_one_letter_code
_entity_poly.pdbx_strand_id
1 'polypeptide(L)'
;ESTDLNTSIAKKYIDQSFVVQLLELFDSEDPRERDFLKTTLHRIYGKFLNLRAFIRRSINNVFFQFIYETERHNGIAELLEILGSIINGFALPLKEEHKVFLSRVLLPLHKVKCLAMYHPQLAYCVVQFIEKDSTLTERVVLGLLRFWPRTNSQKEVMFLNEIEEVLDVIEPEDFAKIQVPLFQQLARCIESQHFQVAERALYFWNNEYVLNLMGDNIQVILPIVFNSLYENSKNHWNPTIHALVYNALKLFMEINPAFFDLVSNEHQHHLMLAGQHERERFQAWKRIYEGALQNSIKFGIKAPDAVL
;
A
#
# COMPACT_ATOMS: atom_id res chain seq x y z
N GLU A 1 17.73 26.75 25.59
CA GLU A 1 18.60 25.57 25.33
C GLU A 1 19.59 25.31 26.44
N SER A 2 19.16 25.35 27.68
CA SER A 2 20.03 25.02 28.83
C SER A 2 20.27 23.49 28.83
N THR A 3 21.51 23.07 28.73
CA THR A 3 21.96 21.67 28.90
C THR A 3 21.65 21.14 30.31
N ASP A 4 21.43 22.04 31.27
CA ASP A 4 21.26 21.76 32.69
C ASP A 4 19.82 22.02 33.17
N LEU A 5 18.83 21.48 32.47
CA LEU A 5 17.45 21.50 32.96
C LEU A 5 17.33 20.61 34.22
N ASN A 6 17.20 21.23 35.38
CA ASN A 6 16.94 20.46 36.60
C ASN A 6 15.53 19.89 36.57
N THR A 7 15.44 18.58 36.28
CA THR A 7 14.18 17.88 36.14
C THR A 7 13.31 17.93 37.39
N SER A 8 13.90 18.04 38.60
CA SER A 8 13.15 18.12 39.86
C SER A 8 12.39 19.44 40.00
N ILE A 9 12.96 20.53 39.50
CA ILE A 9 12.30 21.83 39.48
C ILE A 9 11.29 21.90 38.33
N ALA A 10 11.71 21.47 37.14
CA ALA A 10 10.91 21.56 35.94
C ALA A 10 9.62 20.71 36.01
N LYS A 11 9.59 19.60 36.74
CA LYS A 11 8.39 18.78 37.01
C LYS A 11 7.22 19.56 37.65
N LYS A 12 7.49 20.69 38.27
CA LYS A 12 6.44 21.55 38.87
C LYS A 12 5.68 22.34 37.80
N TYR A 13 6.27 22.56 36.64
CA TYR A 13 5.78 23.39 35.56
C TYR A 13 5.42 22.60 34.29
N ILE A 14 6.19 21.52 34.04
CA ILE A 14 5.95 20.62 32.91
C ILE A 14 5.08 19.46 33.42
N ASP A 15 3.80 19.64 33.35
CA ASP A 15 2.76 18.69 33.76
C ASP A 15 1.92 18.22 32.53
N GLN A 16 0.85 17.52 32.79
CA GLN A 16 -0.05 17.03 31.75
C GLN A 16 -0.76 18.18 31.01
N SER A 17 -1.12 19.25 31.71
CA SER A 17 -1.77 20.43 31.12
C SER A 17 -0.83 21.12 30.14
N PHE A 18 0.44 21.29 30.51
CA PHE A 18 1.46 21.83 29.64
C PHE A 18 1.64 20.99 28.36
N VAL A 19 1.65 19.66 28.48
CA VAL A 19 1.76 18.77 27.30
C VAL A 19 0.57 18.92 26.36
N VAL A 20 -0.67 19.03 26.88
CA VAL A 20 -1.86 19.23 26.05
C VAL A 20 -1.76 20.55 25.28
N GLN A 21 -1.44 21.66 25.97
CA GLN A 21 -1.27 22.97 25.32
C GLN A 21 -0.15 22.96 24.29
N LEU A 22 0.95 22.26 24.55
CA LEU A 22 2.04 22.11 23.59
C LEU A 22 1.59 21.34 22.33
N LEU A 23 0.77 20.30 22.48
CA LEU A 23 0.24 19.53 21.36
C LEU A 23 -0.77 20.34 20.51
N GLU A 24 -1.56 21.21 21.12
CA GLU A 24 -2.47 22.11 20.39
C GLU A 24 -1.71 23.05 19.43
N LEU A 25 -0.49 23.46 19.80
CA LEU A 25 0.35 24.31 18.93
C LEU A 25 0.88 23.58 17.69
N PHE A 26 0.87 22.24 17.65
CA PHE A 26 1.32 21.51 16.46
C PHE A 26 0.44 21.72 15.23
N ASP A 27 -0.76 22.27 15.37
CA ASP A 27 -1.58 22.64 14.23
C ASP A 27 -1.20 24.01 13.61
N SER A 28 -0.09 24.59 14.03
CA SER A 28 0.45 25.83 13.46
C SER A 28 0.70 25.70 11.95
N GLU A 29 0.41 26.76 11.20
CA GLU A 29 0.71 26.84 9.76
C GLU A 29 2.22 27.06 9.49
N ASP A 30 2.97 27.63 10.45
CA ASP A 30 4.42 27.85 10.29
C ASP A 30 5.23 26.55 10.52
N PRO A 31 5.89 26.00 9.47
CA PRO A 31 6.67 24.79 9.60
C PRO A 31 7.85 24.92 10.55
N ARG A 32 8.41 26.13 10.73
CA ARG A 32 9.51 26.38 11.67
C ARG A 32 9.04 26.26 13.11
N GLU A 33 7.84 26.74 13.41
CA GLU A 33 7.24 26.58 14.73
C GLU A 33 7.03 25.11 15.03
N ARG A 34 6.46 24.34 14.10
CA ARG A 34 6.26 22.89 14.25
C ARG A 34 7.58 22.12 14.48
N ASP A 35 8.66 22.50 13.81
CA ASP A 35 9.97 21.87 14.00
C ASP A 35 10.55 22.14 15.41
N PHE A 36 10.39 23.37 15.92
CA PHE A 36 10.74 23.68 17.32
C PHE A 36 9.89 22.91 18.32
N LEU A 37 8.57 22.80 18.07
CA LEU A 37 7.66 22.04 18.90
C LEU A 37 8.04 20.55 18.92
N LYS A 38 8.36 19.96 17.76
CA LYS A 38 8.86 18.60 17.61
C LYS A 38 10.09 18.36 18.49
N THR A 39 11.09 19.20 18.36
CA THR A 39 12.32 19.11 19.15
C THR A 39 12.04 19.24 20.65
N THR A 40 11.16 20.15 21.03
CA THR A 40 10.79 20.40 22.43
C THR A 40 10.05 19.19 23.02
N LEU A 41 9.03 18.68 22.34
CA LEU A 41 8.24 17.53 22.80
C LEU A 41 9.10 16.27 22.89
N HIS A 42 9.98 16.04 21.92
CA HIS A 42 10.92 14.91 21.94
C HIS A 42 11.87 14.97 23.14
N ARG A 43 12.39 16.15 23.49
CA ARG A 43 13.23 16.34 24.69
C ARG A 43 12.45 16.13 25.98
N ILE A 44 11.20 16.61 26.07
CA ILE A 44 10.31 16.36 27.21
C ILE A 44 10.08 14.86 27.35
N TYR A 45 9.75 14.16 26.28
CA TYR A 45 9.57 12.70 26.26
C TYR A 45 10.82 11.96 26.77
N GLY A 46 12.01 12.40 26.36
CA GLY A 46 13.28 11.82 26.79
C GLY A 46 13.54 12.00 28.29
N LYS A 47 13.31 13.22 28.81
CA LYS A 47 13.68 13.59 30.19
C LYS A 47 12.61 13.27 31.23
N PHE A 48 11.31 13.26 30.90
CA PHE A 48 10.21 13.09 31.86
C PHE A 48 9.54 11.72 31.70
N LEU A 49 10.12 10.68 32.27
CA LEU A 49 9.67 9.30 32.15
C LEU A 49 8.20 9.12 32.59
N ASN A 50 7.78 9.85 33.62
CA ASN A 50 6.40 9.81 34.15
C ASN A 50 5.36 10.36 33.16
N LEU A 51 5.75 11.21 32.20
CA LEU A 51 4.86 11.78 31.19
C LEU A 51 4.78 10.94 29.90
N ARG A 52 5.70 9.99 29.68
CA ARG A 52 5.81 9.21 28.43
C ARG A 52 4.49 8.55 28.02
N ALA A 53 3.84 7.86 28.95
CA ALA A 53 2.56 7.19 28.66
C ALA A 53 1.46 8.20 28.33
N PHE A 54 1.43 9.32 29.04
CA PHE A 54 0.48 10.40 28.78
C PHE A 54 0.73 11.03 27.38
N ILE A 55 1.97 11.37 27.05
CA ILE A 55 2.35 11.95 25.75
C ILE A 55 1.91 11.02 24.60
N ARG A 56 2.25 9.72 24.68
CA ARG A 56 1.82 8.76 23.65
C ARG A 56 0.31 8.71 23.50
N ARG A 57 -0.43 8.72 24.59
CA ARG A 57 -1.91 8.72 24.56
C ARG A 57 -2.45 10.01 23.95
N SER A 58 -1.88 11.15 24.28
CA SER A 58 -2.34 12.43 23.76
C SER A 58 -2.04 12.57 22.27
N ILE A 59 -0.87 12.15 21.79
CA ILE A 59 -0.56 12.06 20.35
C ILE A 59 -1.55 11.11 19.63
N ASN A 60 -1.84 9.96 20.25
CA ASN A 60 -2.81 9.01 19.70
C ASN A 60 -4.20 9.66 19.55
N ASN A 61 -4.64 10.45 20.52
CA ASN A 61 -5.91 11.17 20.43
C ASN A 61 -5.92 12.18 19.27
N VAL A 62 -4.83 12.90 19.04
CA VAL A 62 -4.70 13.81 17.87
C VAL A 62 -4.88 13.02 16.57
N PHE A 63 -4.25 11.85 16.44
CA PHE A 63 -4.43 11.02 15.24
C PHE A 63 -5.85 10.47 15.10
N PHE A 64 -6.48 10.04 16.18
CA PHE A 64 -7.88 9.59 16.12
C PHE A 64 -8.79 10.72 15.63
N GLN A 65 -8.65 11.91 16.20
CA GLN A 65 -9.43 13.06 15.76
C GLN A 65 -9.17 13.40 14.30
N PHE A 66 -7.90 13.37 13.87
CA PHE A 66 -7.52 13.60 12.49
C PHE A 66 -8.11 12.56 11.52
N ILE A 67 -8.03 11.26 11.84
CA ILE A 67 -8.49 10.18 10.95
C ILE A 67 -10.02 10.15 10.84
N TYR A 68 -10.73 10.35 11.95
CA TYR A 68 -12.14 10.03 12.02
C TYR A 68 -13.08 11.24 12.08
N GLU A 69 -12.54 12.44 12.36
CA GLU A 69 -13.37 13.63 12.53
C GLU A 69 -13.00 14.76 11.56
N THR A 70 -11.74 15.21 11.56
CA THR A 70 -11.38 16.46 10.90
C THR A 70 -10.75 16.29 9.53
N GLU A 71 -9.97 15.25 9.30
CA GLU A 71 -9.05 15.04 8.17
C GLU A 71 -8.13 16.27 7.90
N ARG A 72 -7.98 17.15 8.88
CA ARG A 72 -7.19 18.37 8.80
C ARG A 72 -6.37 18.58 10.06
N HIS A 73 -5.05 18.63 9.92
CA HIS A 73 -4.08 19.00 10.98
C HIS A 73 -2.70 19.17 10.34
N ASN A 74 -2.03 20.29 10.64
CA ASN A 74 -0.76 20.63 9.97
C ASN A 74 0.46 19.85 10.51
N GLY A 75 0.45 19.41 11.75
CA GLY A 75 1.58 18.79 12.44
C GLY A 75 1.61 17.26 12.47
N ILE A 76 0.89 16.57 11.60
CA ILE A 76 0.87 15.09 11.57
C ILE A 76 2.26 14.52 11.26
N ALA A 77 2.98 15.11 10.32
CA ALA A 77 4.33 14.66 9.94
C ALA A 77 5.30 14.76 11.13
N GLU A 78 5.32 15.90 11.81
CA GLU A 78 6.20 16.14 12.96
C GLU A 78 5.88 15.21 14.15
N LEU A 79 4.59 14.93 14.38
CA LEU A 79 4.18 13.96 15.40
C LEU A 79 4.59 12.53 15.05
N LEU A 80 4.54 12.15 13.76
CA LEU A 80 5.02 10.85 13.28
C LEU A 80 6.54 10.74 13.40
N GLU A 81 7.32 11.79 13.15
CA GLU A 81 8.77 11.80 13.35
C GLU A 81 9.14 11.53 14.83
N ILE A 82 8.43 12.16 15.75
CA ILE A 82 8.60 11.89 17.19
C ILE A 82 8.29 10.42 17.48
N LEU A 83 7.20 9.92 16.93
CA LEU A 83 6.78 8.53 17.14
C LEU A 83 7.75 7.53 16.52
N GLY A 84 8.31 7.79 15.36
CA GLY A 84 9.34 6.95 14.77
C GLY A 84 10.53 6.75 15.70
N SER A 85 11.00 7.85 16.31
CA SER A 85 12.04 7.80 17.36
C SER A 85 11.63 7.01 18.59
N ILE A 86 10.37 7.14 19.00
CA ILE A 86 9.80 6.42 20.16
C ILE A 86 9.69 4.93 19.88
N ILE A 87 9.19 4.55 18.68
CA ILE A 87 9.03 3.16 18.24
C ILE A 87 10.39 2.48 18.19
N ASN A 88 11.39 3.14 17.62
CA ASN A 88 12.75 2.62 17.58
C ASN A 88 13.29 2.32 19.01
N GLY A 89 12.91 3.11 20.01
CA GLY A 89 13.26 2.91 21.40
C GLY A 89 12.39 1.91 22.18
N PHE A 90 11.43 1.21 21.55
CA PHE A 90 10.60 0.22 22.26
C PHE A 90 11.41 -1.01 22.67
N ALA A 91 11.17 -1.45 23.91
CA ALA A 91 11.71 -2.71 24.38
C ALA A 91 10.98 -3.91 23.74
N LEU A 92 11.73 -4.97 23.53
CA LEU A 92 11.19 -6.24 23.03
C LEU A 92 10.87 -7.20 24.20
N PRO A 93 9.82 -8.03 24.09
CA PRO A 93 8.84 -8.07 23.01
C PRO A 93 7.88 -6.87 23.03
N LEU A 94 7.31 -6.54 21.85
CA LEU A 94 6.34 -5.45 21.76
C LEU A 94 5.11 -5.72 22.61
N LYS A 95 4.66 -4.70 23.33
CA LYS A 95 3.42 -4.79 24.11
C LYS A 95 2.19 -4.78 23.20
N GLU A 96 1.11 -5.39 23.67
CA GLU A 96 -0.15 -5.43 22.92
C GLU A 96 -0.68 -4.01 22.60
N GLU A 97 -0.52 -3.05 23.51
CA GLU A 97 -0.88 -1.65 23.25
C GLU A 97 -0.21 -1.06 22.00
N HIS A 98 1.05 -1.46 21.71
CA HIS A 98 1.80 -1.02 20.53
C HIS A 98 1.26 -1.65 19.25
N LYS A 99 0.91 -2.95 19.28
CA LYS A 99 0.30 -3.67 18.14
C LYS A 99 -1.09 -3.12 17.80
N VAL A 100 -1.86 -2.76 18.82
CA VAL A 100 -3.16 -2.08 18.66
C VAL A 100 -2.97 -0.70 18.05
N PHE A 101 -1.97 0.06 18.47
CA PHE A 101 -1.66 1.36 17.89
C PHE A 101 -1.31 1.25 16.39
N LEU A 102 -0.46 0.31 15.99
CA LEU A 102 -0.18 0.03 14.59
C LEU A 102 -1.47 -0.21 13.80
N SER A 103 -2.33 -1.09 14.30
CA SER A 103 -3.52 -1.54 13.58
C SER A 103 -4.65 -0.52 13.52
N ARG A 104 -4.86 0.26 14.58
CA ARG A 104 -5.99 1.19 14.73
C ARG A 104 -5.66 2.64 14.41
N VAL A 105 -4.37 2.98 14.31
CA VAL A 105 -3.93 4.35 14.06
C VAL A 105 -3.04 4.43 12.83
N LEU A 106 -1.86 3.78 12.84
CA LEU A 106 -0.90 3.94 11.74
C LEU A 106 -1.48 3.41 10.41
N LEU A 107 -2.06 2.22 10.38
CA LEU A 107 -2.67 1.71 9.15
C LEU A 107 -3.85 2.57 8.66
N PRO A 108 -4.82 3.00 9.50
CA PRO A 108 -5.87 3.90 9.07
C PRO A 108 -5.44 5.30 8.60
N LEU A 109 -4.27 5.81 9.03
CA LEU A 109 -3.71 7.07 8.52
C LEU A 109 -3.52 7.06 7.00
N HIS A 110 -3.32 5.91 6.38
CA HIS A 110 -3.22 5.76 4.93
C HIS A 110 -4.53 6.10 4.17
N LYS A 111 -5.68 6.10 4.84
CA LYS A 111 -6.97 6.42 4.22
C LYS A 111 -7.13 7.90 3.88
N VAL A 112 -6.52 8.78 4.69
CA VAL A 112 -6.74 10.22 4.63
C VAL A 112 -6.29 10.80 3.28
N LYS A 113 -7.04 11.78 2.76
CA LYS A 113 -6.79 12.36 1.43
C LYS A 113 -5.43 13.05 1.31
N CYS A 114 -4.97 13.72 2.36
CA CYS A 114 -3.71 14.46 2.38
C CYS A 114 -2.49 13.60 2.77
N LEU A 115 -2.51 12.30 2.54
CA LEU A 115 -1.42 11.36 2.86
C LEU A 115 -0.04 11.84 2.38
N ALA A 116 0.03 12.49 1.22
CA ALA A 116 1.28 12.98 0.64
C ALA A 116 2.08 13.91 1.57
N MET A 117 1.42 14.57 2.52
CA MET A 117 2.06 15.50 3.44
C MET A 117 2.88 14.82 4.55
N TYR A 118 2.61 13.54 4.82
CA TYR A 118 3.24 12.82 5.94
C TYR A 118 3.57 11.35 5.62
N HIS A 119 3.38 10.93 4.38
CA HIS A 119 3.60 9.53 3.97
C HIS A 119 5.01 9.00 4.31
N PRO A 120 6.12 9.75 4.05
CA PRO A 120 7.46 9.23 4.37
C PRO A 120 7.63 8.93 5.85
N GLN A 121 7.11 9.78 6.73
CA GLN A 121 7.19 9.59 8.17
C GLN A 121 6.32 8.42 8.63
N LEU A 122 5.16 8.24 7.99
CA LEU A 122 4.25 7.13 8.28
C LEU A 122 4.87 5.79 7.86
N ALA A 123 5.40 5.70 6.63
CA ALA A 123 6.06 4.51 6.11
C ALA A 123 7.25 4.11 7.01
N TYR A 124 8.09 5.08 7.40
CA TYR A 124 9.17 4.85 8.35
C TYR A 124 8.66 4.25 9.68
N CYS A 125 7.58 4.78 10.26
CA CYS A 125 7.00 4.23 11.48
C CYS A 125 6.54 2.78 11.29
N VAL A 126 5.92 2.45 10.16
CA VAL A 126 5.43 1.11 9.84
C VAL A 126 6.60 0.13 9.71
N VAL A 127 7.64 0.49 8.96
CA VAL A 127 8.85 -0.33 8.80
C VAL A 127 9.52 -0.58 10.15
N GLN A 128 9.63 0.44 11.01
CA GLN A 128 10.19 0.28 12.37
C GLN A 128 9.40 -0.72 13.22
N PHE A 129 8.10 -0.84 13.04
CA PHE A 129 7.31 -1.89 13.71
C PHE A 129 7.64 -3.29 13.21
N ILE A 130 7.82 -3.45 11.90
CA ILE A 130 8.15 -4.74 11.27
C ILE A 130 9.55 -5.19 11.68
N GLU A 131 10.53 -4.28 11.70
CA GLU A 131 11.90 -4.57 12.18
C GLU A 131 11.93 -5.02 13.65
N LYS A 132 10.99 -4.56 14.47
CA LYS A 132 10.85 -4.98 15.88
C LYS A 132 10.14 -6.31 16.06
N ASP A 133 9.17 -6.62 15.19
CA ASP A 133 8.36 -7.84 15.28
C ASP A 133 7.88 -8.20 13.86
N SER A 134 8.61 -9.10 13.20
CA SER A 134 8.32 -9.57 11.83
C SER A 134 6.93 -10.22 11.72
N THR A 135 6.37 -10.75 12.81
CA THR A 135 5.02 -11.34 12.81
C THR A 135 3.91 -10.34 12.45
N LEU A 136 4.22 -9.04 12.48
CA LEU A 136 3.28 -7.98 12.11
C LEU A 136 3.20 -7.75 10.60
N THR A 137 4.14 -8.28 9.82
CA THR A 137 4.26 -8.04 8.37
C THR A 137 2.99 -8.41 7.62
N GLU A 138 2.43 -9.59 7.86
CA GLU A 138 1.16 -10.01 7.24
C GLU A 138 0.04 -8.99 7.52
N ARG A 139 -0.10 -8.57 8.78
CA ARG A 139 -1.12 -7.59 9.19
C ARG A 139 -0.94 -6.24 8.51
N VAL A 140 0.31 -5.79 8.37
CA VAL A 140 0.64 -4.52 7.71
C VAL A 140 0.31 -4.59 6.23
N VAL A 141 0.83 -5.58 5.51
CA VAL A 141 0.61 -5.71 4.07
C VAL A 141 -0.88 -5.87 3.76
N LEU A 142 -1.60 -6.75 4.45
CA LEU A 142 -3.04 -6.90 4.25
C LEU A 142 -3.82 -5.63 4.61
N GLY A 143 -3.35 -4.85 5.60
CA GLY A 143 -3.90 -3.55 5.94
C GLY A 143 -3.72 -2.53 4.82
N LEU A 144 -2.54 -2.42 4.23
CA LEU A 144 -2.27 -1.56 3.07
C LEU A 144 -3.11 -1.99 1.86
N LEU A 145 -3.17 -3.28 1.55
CA LEU A 145 -3.99 -3.80 0.46
C LEU A 145 -5.49 -3.50 0.67
N ARG A 146 -5.98 -3.53 1.89
CA ARG A 146 -7.36 -3.18 2.23
C ARG A 146 -7.67 -1.71 1.97
N PHE A 147 -6.71 -0.82 2.19
CA PHE A 147 -6.86 0.63 2.01
C PHE A 147 -6.36 1.13 0.66
N TRP A 148 -6.12 0.24 -0.30
CA TRP A 148 -5.56 0.56 -1.61
C TRP A 148 -6.34 1.67 -2.32
N PRO A 149 -5.68 2.77 -2.73
CA PRO A 149 -6.35 3.96 -3.28
C PRO A 149 -6.64 3.82 -4.78
N ARG A 150 -7.66 3.06 -5.14
CA ARG A 150 -8.00 2.70 -6.54
C ARG A 150 -8.26 3.88 -7.49
N THR A 151 -8.54 5.06 -6.97
CA THR A 151 -8.93 6.25 -7.76
C THR A 151 -7.92 7.39 -7.67
N ASN A 152 -6.77 7.16 -7.05
CA ASN A 152 -5.73 8.18 -6.87
C ASN A 152 -4.35 7.59 -7.19
N SER A 153 -3.89 7.81 -8.42
CA SER A 153 -2.63 7.26 -8.93
C SER A 153 -1.41 7.71 -8.12
N GLN A 154 -1.38 8.96 -7.64
CA GLN A 154 -0.27 9.43 -6.80
C GLN A 154 -0.20 8.67 -5.49
N LYS A 155 -1.35 8.38 -4.85
CA LYS A 155 -1.38 7.56 -3.65
C LYS A 155 -1.03 6.10 -3.95
N GLU A 156 -1.43 5.55 -5.09
CA GLU A 156 -1.01 4.20 -5.49
C GLU A 156 0.51 4.09 -5.58
N VAL A 157 1.18 5.07 -6.18
CA VAL A 157 2.65 5.12 -6.24
C VAL A 157 3.26 5.17 -4.84
N MET A 158 2.70 5.94 -3.91
CA MET A 158 3.17 5.98 -2.51
C MET A 158 3.02 4.62 -1.82
N PHE A 159 1.89 3.94 -2.01
CA PHE A 159 1.67 2.60 -1.46
C PHE A 159 2.65 1.58 -2.05
N LEU A 160 2.95 1.67 -3.35
CA LEU A 160 3.96 0.82 -3.97
C LEU A 160 5.36 1.08 -3.40
N ASN A 161 5.73 2.34 -3.14
CA ASN A 161 6.98 2.68 -2.48
C ASN A 161 7.07 2.05 -1.09
N GLU A 162 6.04 2.23 -0.27
CA GLU A 162 6.00 1.68 1.08
C GLU A 162 6.01 0.15 1.12
N ILE A 163 5.30 -0.49 0.19
CA ILE A 163 5.35 -1.96 0.05
C ILE A 163 6.76 -2.44 -0.27
N GLU A 164 7.50 -1.74 -1.14
CA GLU A 164 8.90 -2.11 -1.41
C GLU A 164 9.77 -1.96 -0.16
N GLU A 165 9.65 -0.87 0.59
CA GLU A 165 10.35 -0.68 1.87
C GLU A 165 10.02 -1.80 2.88
N VAL A 166 8.77 -2.26 2.91
CA VAL A 166 8.36 -3.42 3.73
C VAL A 166 8.99 -4.71 3.23
N LEU A 167 9.07 -4.91 1.91
CA LEU A 167 9.68 -6.11 1.32
C LEU A 167 11.19 -6.15 1.49
N ASP A 168 11.87 -5.00 1.62
CA ASP A 168 13.31 -4.95 1.87
C ASP A 168 13.70 -5.53 3.25
N VAL A 169 12.76 -5.55 4.19
CA VAL A 169 12.98 -6.04 5.56
C VAL A 169 12.21 -7.32 5.89
N ILE A 170 11.47 -7.90 4.92
CA ILE A 170 10.63 -9.08 5.15
C ILE A 170 11.46 -10.37 5.23
N GLU A 171 11.05 -11.28 6.12
CA GLU A 171 11.58 -12.64 6.14
C GLU A 171 10.91 -13.52 5.06
N PRO A 172 11.63 -14.47 4.44
CA PRO A 172 11.06 -15.34 3.39
C PRO A 172 9.81 -16.11 3.82
N GLU A 173 9.75 -16.54 5.08
CA GLU A 173 8.60 -17.25 5.64
C GLU A 173 7.35 -16.37 5.73
N ASP A 174 7.51 -15.07 6.04
CA ASP A 174 6.42 -14.11 6.10
C ASP A 174 6.00 -13.65 4.70
N PHE A 175 6.95 -13.57 3.76
CA PHE A 175 6.65 -13.33 2.34
C PHE A 175 5.73 -14.40 1.75
N ALA A 176 5.96 -15.67 2.06
CA ALA A 176 5.12 -16.77 1.58
C ALA A 176 3.64 -16.63 1.99
N LYS A 177 3.36 -15.99 3.14
CA LYS A 177 1.98 -15.76 3.63
C LYS A 177 1.24 -14.67 2.84
N ILE A 178 1.97 -13.66 2.36
CA ILE A 178 1.38 -12.48 1.72
C ILE A 178 1.48 -12.49 0.18
N GLN A 179 2.26 -13.38 -0.40
CA GLN A 179 2.59 -13.37 -1.83
C GLN A 179 1.35 -13.33 -2.73
N VAL A 180 0.33 -14.14 -2.45
CA VAL A 180 -0.87 -14.22 -3.30
C VAL A 180 -1.64 -12.90 -3.35
N PRO A 181 -2.13 -12.34 -2.21
CA PRO A 181 -2.87 -11.08 -2.25
C PRO A 181 -2.01 -9.89 -2.72
N LEU A 182 -0.70 -9.91 -2.42
CA LEU A 182 0.22 -8.87 -2.86
C LEU A 182 0.38 -8.87 -4.38
N PHE A 183 0.71 -10.03 -4.97
CA PHE A 183 0.94 -10.12 -6.42
C PHE A 183 -0.34 -9.99 -7.23
N GLN A 184 -1.51 -10.34 -6.69
CA GLN A 184 -2.80 -9.99 -7.29
C GLN A 184 -3.00 -8.47 -7.37
N GLN A 185 -2.56 -7.71 -6.37
CA GLN A 185 -2.64 -6.26 -6.41
C GLN A 185 -1.58 -5.66 -7.33
N LEU A 186 -0.34 -6.19 -7.33
CA LEU A 186 0.71 -5.77 -8.26
C LEU A 186 0.29 -6.02 -9.72
N ALA A 187 -0.31 -7.16 -10.02
CA ALA A 187 -0.87 -7.48 -11.34
C ALA A 187 -1.85 -6.38 -11.81
N ARG A 188 -2.77 -5.95 -10.95
CA ARG A 188 -3.69 -4.83 -11.25
C ARG A 188 -2.97 -3.50 -11.47
N CYS A 189 -1.89 -3.24 -10.71
CA CYS A 189 -1.08 -2.04 -10.91
C CYS A 189 -0.32 -2.07 -12.23
N ILE A 190 0.19 -3.23 -12.63
CA ILE A 190 0.84 -3.44 -13.94
C ILE A 190 -0.17 -3.15 -15.07
N GLU A 191 -1.43 -3.58 -14.95
CA GLU A 191 -2.50 -3.31 -15.93
C GLU A 191 -2.98 -1.85 -15.95
N SER A 192 -2.50 -1.02 -15.04
CA SER A 192 -2.94 0.38 -14.95
C SER A 192 -2.60 1.16 -16.22
N GLN A 193 -3.58 1.88 -16.77
CA GLN A 193 -3.35 2.80 -17.88
C GLN A 193 -2.55 4.05 -17.46
N HIS A 194 -2.40 4.28 -16.17
CA HIS A 194 -1.55 5.34 -15.64
C HIS A 194 -0.09 4.84 -15.57
N PHE A 195 0.74 5.34 -16.50
CA PHE A 195 2.09 4.80 -16.71
C PHE A 195 2.98 4.81 -15.45
N GLN A 196 2.87 5.82 -14.57
CA GLN A 196 3.66 5.88 -13.34
C GLN A 196 3.31 4.75 -12.35
N VAL A 197 2.04 4.33 -12.31
CA VAL A 197 1.61 3.20 -11.46
C VAL A 197 2.17 1.90 -12.02
N ALA A 198 2.01 1.67 -13.33
CA ALA A 198 2.54 0.48 -14.01
C ALA A 198 4.08 0.42 -13.91
N GLU A 199 4.76 1.53 -14.18
CA GLU A 199 6.21 1.66 -14.07
C GLU A 199 6.70 1.32 -12.65
N ARG A 200 6.06 1.94 -11.63
CA ARG A 200 6.45 1.72 -10.24
C ARG A 200 6.23 0.28 -9.79
N ALA A 201 5.14 -0.36 -10.24
CA ALA A 201 4.89 -1.77 -9.97
C ALA A 201 5.94 -2.67 -10.65
N LEU A 202 6.38 -2.34 -11.86
CA LEU A 202 7.40 -3.10 -12.57
C LEU A 202 8.81 -2.93 -12.00
N TYR A 203 9.10 -1.86 -11.25
CA TYR A 203 10.39 -1.66 -10.60
C TYR A 203 10.68 -2.67 -9.49
N PHE A 204 9.70 -3.40 -8.98
CA PHE A 204 9.91 -4.51 -8.05
C PHE A 204 10.83 -5.59 -8.63
N TRP A 205 10.86 -5.77 -9.96
CA TRP A 205 11.78 -6.69 -10.65
C TRP A 205 13.23 -6.17 -10.71
N ASN A 206 13.48 -4.90 -10.41
CA ASN A 206 14.83 -4.33 -10.34
C ASN A 206 15.43 -4.45 -8.93
N ASN A 207 14.64 -4.78 -7.92
CA ASN A 207 15.10 -5.02 -6.57
C ASN A 207 15.60 -6.47 -6.43
N GLU A 208 16.89 -6.65 -6.24
CA GLU A 208 17.54 -7.97 -6.22
C GLU A 208 16.98 -8.88 -5.11
N TYR A 209 16.73 -8.33 -3.90
CA TYR A 209 16.18 -9.11 -2.81
C TYR A 209 14.76 -9.59 -3.12
N VAL A 210 13.91 -8.70 -3.59
CA VAL A 210 12.53 -9.01 -3.98
C VAL A 210 12.51 -10.01 -5.15
N LEU A 211 13.42 -9.85 -6.12
CA LEU A 211 13.55 -10.78 -7.25
C LEU A 211 13.93 -12.21 -6.78
N ASN A 212 14.81 -12.33 -5.79
CA ASN A 212 15.14 -13.63 -5.20
C ASN A 212 13.92 -14.26 -4.52
N LEU A 213 13.16 -13.49 -3.73
CA LEU A 213 11.90 -13.97 -3.12
C LEU A 213 10.88 -14.41 -4.17
N MET A 214 10.77 -13.68 -5.30
CA MET A 214 9.92 -14.07 -6.42
C MET A 214 10.41 -15.38 -7.07
N GLY A 215 11.72 -15.56 -7.22
CA GLY A 215 12.34 -16.76 -7.78
C GLY A 215 12.04 -17.99 -6.95
N ASP A 216 12.21 -17.92 -5.64
CA ASP A 216 11.91 -19.01 -4.71
C ASP A 216 10.42 -19.38 -4.71
N ASN A 217 9.53 -18.45 -5.04
CA ASN A 217 8.09 -18.60 -5.06
C ASN A 217 7.48 -18.53 -6.48
N ILE A 218 8.27 -18.77 -7.51
CA ILE A 218 7.88 -18.58 -8.93
C ILE A 218 6.62 -19.36 -9.30
N GLN A 219 6.43 -20.56 -8.74
CA GLN A 219 5.28 -21.41 -9.02
C GLN A 219 3.94 -20.78 -8.62
N VAL A 220 3.95 -19.88 -7.63
CA VAL A 220 2.76 -19.15 -7.18
C VAL A 220 2.63 -17.80 -7.88
N ILE A 221 3.76 -17.09 -8.02
CA ILE A 221 3.76 -15.69 -8.47
C ILE A 221 3.57 -15.58 -9.99
N LEU A 222 4.31 -16.37 -10.77
CA LEU A 222 4.26 -16.26 -12.22
C LEU A 222 2.84 -16.44 -12.81
N PRO A 223 2.04 -17.45 -12.41
CA PRO A 223 0.67 -17.56 -12.92
C PRO A 223 -0.22 -16.37 -12.59
N ILE A 224 0.02 -15.68 -11.47
CA ILE A 224 -0.77 -14.51 -11.05
C ILE A 224 -0.49 -13.30 -11.94
N VAL A 225 0.80 -13.05 -12.24
CA VAL A 225 1.22 -11.82 -12.95
C VAL A 225 1.36 -12.00 -14.45
N PHE A 226 1.39 -13.23 -14.96
CA PHE A 226 1.69 -13.53 -16.35
C PHE A 226 0.73 -12.85 -17.32
N ASN A 227 -0.58 -12.95 -17.06
CA ASN A 227 -1.59 -12.31 -17.90
C ASN A 227 -1.39 -10.81 -18.01
N SER A 228 -1.19 -10.15 -16.87
CA SER A 228 -0.99 -8.68 -16.80
C SER A 228 0.27 -8.24 -17.53
N LEU A 229 1.36 -9.00 -17.41
CA LEU A 229 2.60 -8.77 -18.16
C LEU A 229 2.39 -8.98 -19.65
N TYR A 230 1.76 -10.09 -20.04
CA TYR A 230 1.53 -10.42 -21.46
C TYR A 230 0.66 -9.38 -22.15
N GLU A 231 -0.48 -8.98 -21.56
CA GLU A 231 -1.37 -7.96 -22.12
C GLU A 231 -0.67 -6.61 -22.27
N ASN A 232 0.08 -6.17 -21.26
CA ASN A 232 0.80 -4.90 -21.34
C ASN A 232 2.00 -4.93 -22.28
N SER A 233 2.58 -6.10 -22.56
CA SER A 233 3.62 -6.23 -23.59
C SER A 233 3.11 -5.91 -25.00
N LYS A 234 1.79 -5.97 -25.21
CA LYS A 234 1.14 -5.73 -26.51
C LYS A 234 0.35 -4.44 -26.58
N ASN A 235 -0.35 -4.11 -25.49
CA ASN A 235 -1.45 -3.16 -25.54
C ASN A 235 -1.19 -1.84 -24.78
N HIS A 236 -0.11 -1.73 -24.00
CA HIS A 236 0.15 -0.50 -23.27
C HIS A 236 0.61 0.61 -24.22
N TRP A 237 0.08 1.82 -24.05
CA TRP A 237 0.36 2.97 -24.92
C TRP A 237 1.79 3.54 -24.77
N ASN A 238 2.45 3.33 -23.61
CA ASN A 238 3.77 3.88 -23.32
C ASN A 238 4.89 2.87 -23.63
N PRO A 239 5.85 3.20 -24.53
CA PRO A 239 6.93 2.29 -24.90
C PRO A 239 7.86 1.88 -23.74
N THR A 240 8.04 2.76 -22.74
CA THR A 240 8.86 2.45 -21.57
C THR A 240 8.31 1.26 -20.80
N ILE A 241 6.96 1.17 -20.69
CA ILE A 241 6.31 0.04 -20.03
C ILE A 241 6.57 -1.26 -20.79
N HIS A 242 6.54 -1.26 -22.13
CA HIS A 242 6.91 -2.45 -22.91
C HIS A 242 8.32 -2.96 -22.55
N ALA A 243 9.31 -2.06 -22.46
CA ALA A 243 10.68 -2.44 -22.11
C ALA A 243 10.77 -3.06 -20.71
N LEU A 244 10.08 -2.48 -19.71
CA LEU A 244 10.06 -3.00 -18.34
C LEU A 244 9.35 -4.36 -18.27
N VAL A 245 8.24 -4.53 -18.98
CA VAL A 245 7.51 -5.80 -19.05
C VAL A 245 8.38 -6.88 -19.69
N TYR A 246 9.05 -6.59 -20.80
CA TYR A 246 9.97 -7.55 -21.42
C TYR A 246 11.11 -7.94 -20.49
N ASN A 247 11.64 -6.99 -19.72
CA ASN A 247 12.65 -7.29 -18.70
C ASN A 247 12.10 -8.26 -17.63
N ALA A 248 10.90 -7.99 -17.11
CA ALA A 248 10.27 -8.86 -16.11
C ALA A 248 10.01 -10.28 -16.65
N LEU A 249 9.47 -10.40 -17.87
CA LEU A 249 9.27 -11.71 -18.52
C LEU A 249 10.59 -12.45 -18.75
N LYS A 250 11.64 -11.73 -19.19
CA LYS A 250 12.96 -12.30 -19.40
C LYS A 250 13.55 -12.85 -18.10
N LEU A 251 13.44 -12.12 -16.99
CA LEU A 251 13.92 -12.57 -15.68
C LEU A 251 13.22 -13.85 -15.24
N PHE A 252 11.90 -13.95 -15.37
CA PHE A 252 11.18 -15.19 -15.07
C PHE A 252 11.59 -16.36 -15.96
N MET A 253 11.81 -16.11 -17.25
CA MET A 253 12.31 -17.13 -18.18
C MET A 253 13.72 -17.59 -17.81
N GLU A 254 14.59 -16.71 -17.34
CA GLU A 254 15.95 -17.06 -16.89
C GLU A 254 15.94 -17.86 -15.57
N ILE A 255 15.02 -17.56 -14.64
CA ILE A 255 14.89 -18.27 -13.36
C ILE A 255 14.40 -19.70 -13.58
N ASN A 256 13.35 -19.93 -14.37
CA ASN A 256 12.79 -21.25 -14.62
C ASN A 256 12.17 -21.35 -16.02
N PRO A 257 12.96 -21.68 -17.03
CA PRO A 257 12.51 -21.76 -18.44
C PRO A 257 11.34 -22.72 -18.64
N ALA A 258 11.46 -23.93 -18.07
CA ALA A 258 10.46 -24.98 -18.25
C ALA A 258 9.08 -24.60 -17.68
N PHE A 259 9.07 -23.98 -16.50
CA PHE A 259 7.83 -23.51 -15.88
C PHE A 259 7.25 -22.29 -16.60
N PHE A 260 8.11 -21.39 -17.08
CA PHE A 260 7.69 -20.26 -17.91
C PHE A 260 6.97 -20.73 -19.20
N ASP A 261 7.54 -21.70 -19.90
CA ASP A 261 6.93 -22.27 -21.11
C ASP A 261 5.57 -22.94 -20.80
N LEU A 262 5.47 -23.64 -19.67
CA LEU A 262 4.20 -24.25 -19.24
C LEU A 262 3.12 -23.17 -19.03
N VAL A 263 3.41 -22.14 -18.25
CA VAL A 263 2.45 -21.04 -17.98
C VAL A 263 2.09 -20.29 -19.26
N SER A 264 3.07 -20.06 -20.14
CA SER A 264 2.84 -19.41 -21.43
C SER A 264 1.89 -20.23 -22.33
N ASN A 265 2.10 -21.55 -22.40
CA ASN A 265 1.23 -22.43 -23.17
C ASN A 265 -0.17 -22.53 -22.58
N GLU A 266 -0.32 -22.62 -21.27
CA GLU A 266 -1.62 -22.58 -20.58
C GLU A 266 -2.35 -21.28 -20.88
N HIS A 267 -1.65 -20.13 -20.79
CA HIS A 267 -2.25 -18.85 -21.12
C HIS A 267 -2.73 -18.77 -22.57
N GLN A 268 -1.94 -19.23 -23.54
CA GLN A 268 -2.36 -19.28 -24.94
C GLN A 268 -3.59 -20.18 -25.15
N HIS A 269 -3.63 -21.32 -24.49
CA HIS A 269 -4.78 -22.21 -24.53
C HIS A 269 -6.05 -21.52 -23.96
N HIS A 270 -5.92 -20.80 -22.84
CA HIS A 270 -7.03 -20.02 -22.28
C HIS A 270 -7.52 -18.93 -23.23
N LEU A 271 -6.63 -18.22 -23.93
CA LEU A 271 -7.01 -17.23 -24.95
C LEU A 271 -7.77 -17.85 -26.12
N MET A 272 -7.34 -19.04 -26.59
CA MET A 272 -8.06 -19.75 -27.65
C MET A 272 -9.48 -20.16 -27.22
N LEU A 273 -9.60 -20.70 -25.99
CA LEU A 273 -10.92 -21.07 -25.45
C LEU A 273 -11.82 -19.85 -25.26
N ALA A 274 -11.29 -18.74 -24.73
CA ALA A 274 -12.03 -17.50 -24.58
C ALA A 274 -12.56 -16.97 -25.93
N GLY A 275 -11.73 -17.01 -26.97
CA GLY A 275 -12.12 -16.64 -28.33
C GLY A 275 -13.17 -17.59 -28.92
N GLN A 276 -13.14 -18.88 -28.59
CA GLN A 276 -14.16 -19.84 -28.99
C GLN A 276 -15.49 -19.53 -28.27
N HIS A 277 -15.51 -19.36 -26.98
CA HIS A 277 -16.69 -19.02 -26.18
C HIS A 277 -17.33 -17.70 -26.65
N GLU A 278 -16.52 -16.72 -27.04
CA GLU A 278 -17.02 -15.45 -27.56
C GLU A 278 -17.77 -15.65 -28.91
N ARG A 279 -17.20 -16.44 -29.82
CA ARG A 279 -17.84 -16.81 -31.06
C ARG A 279 -19.15 -17.57 -30.84
N GLU A 280 -19.16 -18.54 -29.93
CA GLU A 280 -20.36 -19.30 -29.56
C GLU A 280 -21.45 -18.40 -28.98
N ARG A 281 -21.06 -17.46 -28.09
CA ARG A 281 -21.97 -16.47 -27.50
C ARG A 281 -22.57 -15.56 -28.61
N PHE A 282 -21.71 -15.06 -29.50
CA PHE A 282 -22.18 -14.24 -30.64
C PHE A 282 -23.16 -15.00 -31.50
N GLN A 283 -22.87 -16.25 -31.85
CA GLN A 283 -23.78 -17.09 -32.64
C GLN A 283 -25.11 -17.40 -31.92
N ALA A 284 -25.06 -17.56 -30.59
CA ALA A 284 -26.26 -17.74 -29.76
C ALA A 284 -27.14 -16.48 -29.80
N TRP A 285 -26.54 -15.30 -29.63
CA TRP A 285 -27.28 -14.04 -29.74
C TRP A 285 -27.88 -13.82 -31.14
N LYS A 286 -27.11 -14.15 -32.18
CA LYS A 286 -27.62 -14.08 -33.56
C LYS A 286 -28.88 -14.97 -33.79
N ARG A 287 -28.85 -16.20 -33.27
CA ARG A 287 -30.02 -17.11 -33.32
C ARG A 287 -31.23 -16.56 -32.57
N ILE A 288 -31.01 -15.96 -31.39
CA ILE A 288 -32.08 -15.32 -30.62
C ILE A 288 -32.69 -14.15 -31.40
N TYR A 289 -31.85 -13.31 -31.98
CA TYR A 289 -32.29 -12.17 -32.80
C TYR A 289 -33.07 -12.61 -34.03
N GLU A 290 -32.60 -13.62 -34.77
CA GLU A 290 -33.31 -14.20 -35.92
C GLU A 290 -34.67 -14.78 -35.52
N GLY A 291 -34.74 -15.48 -34.39
CA GLY A 291 -36.01 -16.00 -33.85
C GLY A 291 -36.98 -14.87 -33.43
N ALA A 292 -36.47 -13.80 -32.86
CA ALA A 292 -37.24 -12.62 -32.48
C ALA A 292 -37.82 -11.90 -33.76
N LEU A 293 -37.04 -11.79 -34.82
CA LEU A 293 -37.45 -11.27 -36.11
C LEU A 293 -38.58 -12.11 -36.73
N GLN A 294 -38.43 -13.43 -36.75
CA GLN A 294 -39.47 -14.33 -37.23
C GLN A 294 -40.77 -14.20 -36.42
N ASN A 295 -40.68 -14.11 -35.12
CA ASN A 295 -41.83 -13.90 -34.25
C ASN A 295 -42.48 -12.52 -34.47
N SER A 296 -41.72 -11.45 -34.69
CA SER A 296 -42.27 -10.13 -34.98
C SER A 296 -43.10 -10.13 -36.26
N ILE A 297 -42.66 -10.82 -37.30
CA ILE A 297 -43.40 -11.00 -38.56
C ILE A 297 -44.68 -11.82 -38.32
N LYS A 298 -44.55 -12.93 -37.58
CA LYS A 298 -45.68 -13.84 -37.31
C LYS A 298 -46.78 -13.19 -36.47
N PHE A 299 -46.43 -12.34 -35.55
CA PHE A 299 -47.37 -11.72 -34.59
C PHE A 299 -47.70 -10.25 -34.92
N GLY A 300 -47.15 -9.68 -36.00
CA GLY A 300 -47.37 -8.28 -36.39
C GLY A 300 -46.83 -7.25 -35.36
N ILE A 301 -45.79 -7.59 -34.63
CA ILE A 301 -45.17 -6.75 -33.63
C ILE A 301 -43.92 -6.05 -34.22
N LYS A 302 -43.60 -4.85 -33.73
CA LYS A 302 -42.38 -4.13 -34.15
C LYS A 302 -41.13 -5.02 -33.99
N ALA A 303 -40.32 -5.09 -35.04
CA ALA A 303 -39.05 -5.82 -35.00
C ALA A 303 -38.12 -5.24 -33.91
N PRO A 304 -37.34 -6.09 -33.23
CA PRO A 304 -36.34 -5.62 -32.26
C PRO A 304 -35.29 -4.77 -32.97
N ASP A 305 -34.83 -3.72 -32.32
CA ASP A 305 -33.70 -2.92 -32.80
C ASP A 305 -32.43 -3.80 -32.86
N ALA A 306 -31.62 -3.65 -33.89
CA ALA A 306 -30.37 -4.41 -34.04
C ALA A 306 -29.39 -3.98 -32.96
N VAL A 307 -29.13 -4.84 -31.97
CA VAL A 307 -28.13 -4.69 -30.89
C VAL A 307 -26.98 -5.66 -31.16
N LEU A 308 -26.47 -5.71 -32.37
CA LEU A 308 -25.34 -6.58 -32.74
C LEU A 308 -24.21 -5.74 -33.33
#